data_63b169ea5465e4a0a1da715325d17645
#
_entry.id   63b169ea5465e4a0a1da715325d17645
#
_cell.length_a   1.000
_cell.length_b   1.000
_cell.length_c   1.000
_cell.angle_alpha   90.00
_cell.angle_beta   90.00
_cell.angle_gamma   90.00
#
_symmetry.space_group_name_H-M   'P 1'
#
loop_
_entity.id
_entity.type
_entity.pdbx_description
1 polymer ?
#
loop_
_entity_poly.entity_id
_entity_poly.type
_entity_poly.pdbx_seq_one_letter_code
_entity_poly.pdbx_strand_id
1 'polypeptide(L)'
;METSLRNSALFRKRVLIVDPDREGRELAHKSLALPELDLAEASGIDEALGEARRFPPDVVLSELVLADGSGFALCRSFREDEALASKPIVLVSRWFLEADRILGFECGADDFVAKPYFARELVSRVRAVLRRSAHLVLAPEEKQFTSREGDLVVDSNRRAAWVDGVIVPLTPREFSLLEALAASGGRVLSRTDLIVQAWNSPDGLLERSVDAHIKSLRRKLGAARDAVETVRGLGYRFAEEGRGAPLDRRREPLELQSGSTPLMR
;
A
#
# COMPACT_ATOMS: atom_id res chain seq x y z
N MET A 1 5.51 -37.32 9.37
CA MET A 1 4.32 -36.45 9.37
C MET A 1 4.46 -35.17 10.23
N GLU A 2 5.37 -35.10 11.19
CA GLU A 2 5.56 -33.91 12.06
C GLU A 2 6.31 -32.75 11.44
N THR A 3 7.12 -32.97 10.40
CA THR A 3 7.92 -31.93 9.76
C THR A 3 7.06 -30.99 8.86
N SER A 4 5.90 -31.48 8.37
CA SER A 4 5.00 -30.67 7.50
C SER A 4 4.17 -29.66 8.28
N LEU A 5 3.88 -29.91 9.55
CA LEU A 5 3.08 -29.02 10.40
C LEU A 5 3.89 -27.85 10.97
N ARG A 6 5.20 -28.01 11.14
CA ARG A 6 6.09 -26.91 11.60
C ARG A 6 6.35 -25.85 10.53
N ASN A 7 6.26 -26.19 9.25
CA ASN A 7 6.48 -25.25 8.14
C ASN A 7 5.26 -24.37 7.85
N SER A 8 4.06 -24.76 8.27
CA SER A 8 2.82 -24.00 8.09
C SER A 8 2.68 -22.80 9.05
N ALA A 9 3.34 -22.84 10.20
CA ALA A 9 3.26 -21.77 11.19
C ALA A 9 4.12 -20.55 10.83
N LEU A 10 5.10 -20.70 9.94
CA LEU A 10 6.07 -19.65 9.55
C LEU A 10 5.54 -18.64 8.52
N PHE A 11 4.34 -18.84 7.95
CA PHE A 11 3.80 -18.01 6.86
C PHE A 11 2.37 -17.54 7.07
N ARG A 12 1.87 -17.51 8.32
CA ARG A 12 0.54 -16.94 8.59
C ARG A 12 0.57 -15.42 8.43
N LYS A 13 -0.46 -14.91 7.75
CA LYS A 13 -0.65 -13.47 7.60
C LYS A 13 -1.37 -12.90 8.81
N ARG A 14 -0.79 -11.88 9.44
CA ARG A 14 -1.34 -11.28 10.64
C ARG A 14 -2.39 -10.22 10.30
N VAL A 15 -3.59 -10.39 10.85
CA VAL A 15 -4.71 -9.46 10.73
C VAL A 15 -4.97 -8.84 12.09
N LEU A 16 -4.90 -7.51 12.19
CA LEU A 16 -5.28 -6.77 13.39
C LEU A 16 -6.72 -6.29 13.24
N ILE A 17 -7.61 -6.77 14.10
CA ILE A 17 -9.03 -6.41 14.15
C ILE A 17 -9.19 -5.32 15.21
N VAL A 18 -9.70 -4.15 14.80
CA VAL A 18 -9.91 -2.99 15.67
C VAL A 18 -11.41 -2.65 15.66
N ASP A 19 -12.09 -2.93 16.75
CA ASP A 19 -13.52 -2.65 16.92
C ASP A 19 -13.80 -2.46 18.42
N PRO A 20 -14.44 -1.37 18.87
CA PRO A 20 -14.74 -1.15 20.27
C PRO A 20 -15.76 -2.17 20.80
N ASP A 21 -16.64 -2.67 19.92
CA ASP A 21 -17.65 -3.65 20.27
C ASP A 21 -17.07 -5.08 20.27
N ARG A 22 -17.23 -5.78 21.38
CA ARG A 22 -16.79 -7.16 21.51
C ARG A 22 -17.49 -8.08 20.51
N GLU A 23 -18.80 -7.90 20.29
CA GLU A 23 -19.56 -8.71 19.33
C GLU A 23 -19.04 -8.47 17.90
N GLY A 24 -18.68 -7.22 17.57
CA GLY A 24 -18.04 -6.85 16.30
C GLY A 24 -16.72 -7.57 16.10
N ARG A 25 -15.84 -7.60 17.13
CA ARG A 25 -14.58 -8.35 17.06
C ARG A 25 -14.81 -9.85 16.92
N GLU A 26 -15.72 -10.44 17.69
CA GLU A 26 -16.06 -11.87 17.60
C GLU A 26 -16.60 -12.25 16.21
N LEU A 27 -17.43 -11.40 15.60
CA LEU A 27 -17.95 -11.62 14.26
C LEU A 27 -16.84 -11.61 13.21
N ALA A 28 -15.96 -10.61 13.28
CA ALA A 28 -14.81 -10.52 12.39
C ALA A 28 -13.85 -11.70 12.59
N HIS A 29 -13.56 -12.05 13.85
CA HIS A 29 -12.73 -13.19 14.20
C HIS A 29 -13.29 -14.51 13.63
N LYS A 30 -14.58 -14.80 13.84
CA LYS A 30 -15.25 -16.00 13.27
C LYS A 30 -15.19 -16.02 11.74
N SER A 31 -15.35 -14.85 11.11
CA SER A 31 -15.31 -14.71 9.64
C SER A 31 -13.92 -14.95 9.07
N LEU A 32 -12.87 -14.58 9.81
CA LEU A 32 -11.47 -14.64 9.40
C LEU A 32 -10.70 -15.81 10.06
N ALA A 33 -11.37 -16.74 10.74
CA ALA A 33 -10.75 -17.91 11.36
C ALA A 33 -10.29 -18.93 10.29
N LEU A 34 -9.24 -18.57 9.55
CA LEU A 34 -8.66 -19.37 8.47
C LEU A 34 -7.24 -19.83 8.86
N PRO A 35 -6.81 -21.05 8.43
CA PRO A 35 -5.51 -21.59 8.81
C PRO A 35 -4.31 -20.71 8.45
N GLU A 36 -4.44 -19.92 7.38
CA GLU A 36 -3.41 -19.02 6.89
C GLU A 36 -3.38 -17.64 7.58
N LEU A 37 -4.32 -17.35 8.49
CA LEU A 37 -4.39 -16.09 9.20
C LEU A 37 -4.05 -16.24 10.68
N ASP A 38 -3.33 -15.24 11.21
CA ASP A 38 -3.11 -15.01 12.64
C ASP A 38 -3.89 -13.75 13.02
N LEU A 39 -4.78 -13.85 14.00
CA LEU A 39 -5.71 -12.79 14.33
C LEU A 39 -5.33 -12.15 15.67
N ALA A 40 -5.15 -10.83 15.66
CA ALA A 40 -4.97 -10.01 16.85
C ALA A 40 -6.16 -9.03 16.96
N GLU A 41 -6.47 -8.59 18.17
CA GLU A 41 -7.59 -7.72 18.45
C GLU A 41 -7.13 -6.46 19.20
N ALA A 42 -7.86 -5.37 18.98
CA ALA A 42 -7.75 -4.12 19.72
C ALA A 42 -9.12 -3.46 19.82
N SER A 43 -9.36 -2.71 20.89
CA SER A 43 -10.63 -2.03 21.14
C SER A 43 -10.63 -0.55 20.71
N GLY A 44 -9.45 0.03 20.44
CA GLY A 44 -9.28 1.43 20.08
C GLY A 44 -7.95 1.72 19.41
N ILE A 45 -7.70 3.00 19.13
CA ILE A 45 -6.53 3.48 18.39
C ILE A 45 -5.23 3.21 19.15
N ASP A 46 -5.18 3.57 20.45
CA ASP A 46 -3.96 3.45 21.26
C ASP A 46 -3.52 2.00 21.40
N GLU A 47 -4.47 1.09 21.65
CA GLU A 47 -4.22 -0.33 21.74
C GLU A 47 -3.77 -0.90 20.38
N ALA A 48 -4.43 -0.48 19.29
CA ALA A 48 -4.07 -0.91 17.93
C ALA A 48 -2.66 -0.48 17.52
N LEU A 49 -2.26 0.77 17.84
CA LEU A 49 -0.91 1.27 17.57
C LEU A 49 0.13 0.52 18.41
N GLY A 50 -0.15 0.31 19.70
CA GLY A 50 0.73 -0.45 20.60
C GLY A 50 0.97 -1.87 20.09
N GLU A 51 -0.10 -2.56 19.72
CA GLU A 51 -0.04 -3.93 19.18
C GLU A 51 0.66 -3.98 17.82
N ALA A 52 0.36 -3.03 16.93
CA ALA A 52 0.96 -2.98 15.61
C ALA A 52 2.47 -2.65 15.63
N ARG A 53 2.94 -1.84 16.57
CA ARG A 53 4.37 -1.55 16.76
C ARG A 53 5.12 -2.76 17.30
N ARG A 54 4.49 -3.50 18.22
CA ARG A 54 5.08 -4.70 18.82
C ARG A 54 5.13 -5.87 17.82
N PHE A 55 4.06 -6.06 17.06
CA PHE A 55 3.90 -7.13 16.10
C PHE A 55 3.23 -6.57 14.84
N PRO A 56 3.99 -6.07 13.86
CA PRO A 56 3.45 -5.41 12.68
C PRO A 56 2.47 -6.31 11.91
N PRO A 57 1.21 -5.87 11.70
CA PRO A 57 0.23 -6.63 10.95
C PRO A 57 0.51 -6.62 9.45
N ASP A 58 0.02 -7.65 8.75
CA ASP A 58 -0.03 -7.65 7.28
C ASP A 58 -1.25 -6.87 6.75
N VAL A 59 -2.31 -6.75 7.55
CA VAL A 59 -3.49 -5.93 7.27
C VAL A 59 -4.20 -5.55 8.57
N VAL A 60 -4.77 -4.35 8.60
CA VAL A 60 -5.65 -3.87 9.68
C VAL A 60 -7.09 -3.86 9.18
N LEU A 61 -8.00 -4.40 9.98
CA LEU A 61 -9.44 -4.30 9.80
C LEU A 61 -9.99 -3.43 10.91
N SER A 62 -10.48 -2.23 10.62
CA SER A 62 -10.92 -1.29 11.64
C SER A 62 -12.37 -0.85 11.46
N GLU A 63 -13.14 -0.88 12.55
CA GLU A 63 -14.40 -0.14 12.62
C GLU A 63 -14.14 1.36 12.42
N LEU A 64 -15.10 2.04 11.80
CA LEU A 64 -15.02 3.48 11.55
C LEU A 64 -15.22 4.31 12.82
N VAL A 65 -16.12 3.87 13.70
CA VAL A 65 -16.40 4.55 14.98
C VAL A 65 -15.66 3.80 16.08
N LEU A 66 -14.67 4.43 16.70
CA LEU A 66 -13.86 3.88 17.79
C LEU A 66 -14.15 4.64 19.08
N ALA A 67 -13.89 4.02 20.24
CA ALA A 67 -14.17 4.63 21.55
C ALA A 67 -13.29 5.85 21.83
N ASP A 68 -12.06 5.84 21.31
CA ASP A 68 -11.02 6.87 21.49
C ASP A 68 -10.80 7.71 20.20
N GLY A 69 -11.72 7.61 19.22
CA GLY A 69 -11.62 8.39 18.01
C GLY A 69 -12.37 7.77 16.80
N SER A 70 -11.70 7.72 15.67
CA SER A 70 -12.28 7.14 14.44
C SER A 70 -11.27 6.33 13.65
N GLY A 71 -11.75 5.40 12.83
CA GLY A 71 -10.93 4.66 11.87
C GLY A 71 -10.15 5.59 10.91
N PHE A 72 -10.65 6.79 10.64
CA PHE A 72 -9.91 7.81 9.90
C PHE A 72 -8.70 8.34 10.67
N ALA A 73 -8.86 8.55 11.99
CA ALA A 73 -7.75 8.95 12.85
C ALA A 73 -6.71 7.82 12.95
N LEU A 74 -7.16 6.57 13.10
CA LEU A 74 -6.28 5.41 13.06
C LEU A 74 -5.49 5.34 11.75
N CYS A 75 -6.15 5.53 10.58
CA CYS A 75 -5.46 5.58 9.29
C CYS A 75 -4.36 6.65 9.28
N ARG A 76 -4.66 7.88 9.73
CA ARG A 76 -3.65 8.96 9.78
C ARG A 76 -2.48 8.58 10.67
N SER A 77 -2.73 8.09 11.89
CA SER A 77 -1.68 7.68 12.82
C SER A 77 -0.78 6.58 12.22
N PHE A 78 -1.37 5.62 11.50
CA PHE A 78 -0.57 4.61 10.78
C PHE A 78 0.27 5.21 9.67
N ARG A 79 -0.25 6.23 8.93
CA ARG A 79 0.49 6.87 7.82
C ARG A 79 1.60 7.81 8.28
N GLU A 80 1.52 8.28 9.53
CA GLU A 80 2.53 9.12 10.18
C GLU A 80 3.65 8.29 10.84
N ASP A 81 3.43 7.00 11.11
CA ASP A 81 4.41 6.08 11.68
C ASP A 81 5.18 5.37 10.56
N GLU A 82 6.49 5.59 10.45
CA GLU A 82 7.35 5.05 9.38
C GLU A 82 7.26 3.52 9.25
N ALA A 83 7.17 2.79 10.37
CA ALA A 83 7.11 1.33 10.37
C ALA A 83 5.74 0.80 9.92
N LEU A 84 4.69 1.61 10.08
CA LEU A 84 3.30 1.24 9.82
C LEU A 84 2.72 1.89 8.56
N ALA A 85 3.39 2.90 8.01
CA ALA A 85 2.88 3.74 6.91
C ALA A 85 2.46 2.97 5.65
N SER A 86 3.10 1.83 5.38
CA SER A 86 2.80 0.97 4.24
C SER A 86 1.75 -0.11 4.54
N LYS A 87 1.34 -0.28 5.81
CA LYS A 87 0.42 -1.35 6.20
C LYS A 87 -0.98 -1.07 5.66
N PRO A 88 -1.61 -2.03 4.97
CA PRO A 88 -2.94 -1.83 4.42
C PRO A 88 -4.00 -1.80 5.52
N ILE A 89 -5.01 -0.93 5.33
CA ILE A 89 -6.11 -0.73 6.25
C ILE A 89 -7.43 -0.88 5.52
N VAL A 90 -8.29 -1.77 6.00
CA VAL A 90 -9.68 -1.95 5.55
C VAL A 90 -10.60 -1.37 6.60
N LEU A 91 -11.40 -0.37 6.24
CA LEU A 91 -12.39 0.20 7.13
C LEU A 91 -13.72 -0.57 7.04
N VAL A 92 -14.35 -0.77 8.17
CA VAL A 92 -15.63 -1.47 8.29
C VAL A 92 -16.61 -0.56 9.00
N SER A 93 -17.84 -0.40 8.48
CA SER A 93 -18.88 0.35 9.21
C SER A 93 -20.29 -0.01 8.76
N ARG A 94 -21.27 0.28 9.63
CA ARG A 94 -22.70 0.23 9.30
C ARG A 94 -23.16 1.43 8.46
N TRP A 95 -22.45 2.55 8.57
CA TRP A 95 -22.84 3.82 7.99
C TRP A 95 -21.71 4.33 7.11
N PHE A 96 -21.86 4.21 5.79
CA PHE A 96 -20.98 4.84 4.83
C PHE A 96 -21.79 5.75 3.92
N LEU A 97 -21.61 7.04 4.11
CA LEU A 97 -21.93 8.01 3.07
C LEU A 97 -20.80 7.99 2.02
N GLU A 98 -21.10 8.41 0.81
CA GLU A 98 -20.07 8.57 -0.24
C GLU A 98 -18.92 9.45 0.23
N ALA A 99 -19.23 10.50 1.00
CA ALA A 99 -18.26 11.41 1.60
C ALA A 99 -17.29 10.68 2.56
N ASP A 100 -17.76 9.72 3.36
CA ASP A 100 -16.95 8.97 4.29
C ASP A 100 -15.94 8.07 3.56
N ARG A 101 -16.35 7.49 2.43
CA ARG A 101 -15.45 6.69 1.58
C ARG A 101 -14.34 7.54 0.98
N ILE A 102 -14.67 8.74 0.48
CA ILE A 102 -13.68 9.68 -0.06
C ILE A 102 -12.71 10.09 1.04
N LEU A 103 -13.23 10.52 2.20
CA LEU A 103 -12.43 10.92 3.35
C LEU A 103 -11.51 9.78 3.83
N GLY A 104 -12.03 8.57 3.89
CA GLY A 104 -11.23 7.40 4.30
C GLY A 104 -10.06 7.13 3.35
N PHE A 105 -10.28 7.21 2.04
CA PHE A 105 -9.19 7.09 1.08
C PHE A 105 -8.18 8.25 1.18
N GLU A 106 -8.65 9.48 1.41
CA GLU A 106 -7.75 10.62 1.68
C GLU A 106 -6.92 10.43 2.96
N CYS A 107 -7.49 9.77 3.97
CA CYS A 107 -6.78 9.39 5.21
C CYS A 107 -5.88 8.18 5.02
N GLY A 108 -5.94 7.49 3.89
CA GLY A 108 -5.07 6.38 3.56
C GLY A 108 -5.65 4.99 3.78
N ALA A 109 -6.98 4.83 3.85
CA ALA A 109 -7.61 3.51 3.83
C ALA A 109 -7.42 2.83 2.46
N ASP A 110 -7.29 1.52 2.46
CA ASP A 110 -7.08 0.71 1.26
C ASP A 110 -8.37 0.08 0.74
N ASP A 111 -9.34 -0.20 1.60
CA ASP A 111 -10.65 -0.73 1.23
C ASP A 111 -11.71 -0.42 2.28
N PHE A 112 -12.98 -0.70 1.92
CA PHE A 112 -14.14 -0.53 2.78
C PHE A 112 -15.05 -1.74 2.73
N VAL A 113 -15.63 -2.10 3.88
CA VAL A 113 -16.64 -3.15 4.01
C VAL A 113 -17.84 -2.58 4.75
N ALA A 114 -19.01 -2.65 4.13
CA ALA A 114 -20.25 -2.24 4.80
C ALA A 114 -20.77 -3.35 5.72
N LYS A 115 -21.23 -3.00 6.93
CA LYS A 115 -21.96 -3.89 7.82
C LYS A 115 -23.49 -3.76 7.51
N PRO A 116 -24.26 -4.86 7.49
CA PRO A 116 -23.82 -6.24 7.69
C PRO A 116 -23.09 -6.81 6.48
N TYR A 117 -22.05 -7.59 6.72
CA TYR A 117 -21.29 -8.26 5.67
C TYR A 117 -21.40 -9.78 5.78
N PHE A 118 -21.26 -10.47 4.66
CA PHE A 118 -21.08 -11.91 4.66
C PHE A 118 -19.60 -12.28 4.89
N ALA A 119 -19.35 -13.35 5.64
CA ALA A 119 -17.99 -13.81 5.90
C ALA A 119 -17.16 -13.97 4.61
N ARG A 120 -17.77 -14.49 3.53
CA ARG A 120 -17.12 -14.62 2.22
C ARG A 120 -16.67 -13.29 1.61
N GLU A 121 -17.46 -12.23 1.79
CA GLU A 121 -17.10 -10.90 1.32
C GLU A 121 -15.90 -10.37 2.08
N LEU A 122 -15.94 -10.39 3.42
CA LEU A 122 -14.84 -9.94 4.26
C LEU A 122 -13.54 -10.69 3.93
N VAL A 123 -13.59 -12.02 3.86
CA VAL A 123 -12.44 -12.86 3.47
C VAL A 123 -11.90 -12.48 2.09
N SER A 124 -12.79 -12.29 1.11
CA SER A 124 -12.38 -11.92 -0.25
C SER A 124 -11.64 -10.59 -0.29
N ARG A 125 -12.12 -9.58 0.44
CA ARG A 125 -11.50 -8.25 0.51
C ARG A 125 -10.16 -8.28 1.25
N VAL A 126 -10.10 -8.95 2.41
CA VAL A 126 -8.85 -9.12 3.17
C VAL A 126 -7.81 -9.84 2.31
N ARG A 127 -8.18 -10.94 1.64
CA ARG A 127 -7.28 -11.64 0.71
C ARG A 127 -6.84 -10.79 -0.48
N ALA A 128 -7.74 -9.96 -1.03
CA ALA A 128 -7.39 -9.07 -2.13
C ALA A 128 -6.36 -8.01 -1.70
N VAL A 129 -6.52 -7.46 -0.50
CA VAL A 129 -5.57 -6.51 0.08
C VAL A 129 -4.23 -7.19 0.39
N LEU A 130 -4.26 -8.38 1.02
CA LEU A 130 -3.04 -9.17 1.31
C LEU A 130 -2.29 -9.59 0.04
N ARG A 131 -2.99 -9.97 -1.04
CA ARG A 131 -2.32 -10.27 -2.33
C ARG A 131 -1.57 -9.06 -2.87
N ARG A 132 -2.19 -7.88 -2.84
CA ARG A 132 -1.54 -6.63 -3.27
C ARG A 132 -0.28 -6.33 -2.48
N SER A 133 -0.26 -6.69 -1.19
CA SER A 133 0.93 -6.56 -0.34
C SER A 133 1.95 -7.67 -0.53
N ALA A 134 1.51 -8.87 -0.95
CA ALA A 134 2.33 -10.09 -1.01
C ALA A 134 2.98 -10.37 -2.38
N HIS A 135 2.71 -9.58 -3.43
CA HIS A 135 3.35 -9.78 -4.76
C HIS A 135 4.86 -9.47 -4.77
N LEU A 136 5.51 -9.72 -3.64
CA LEU A 136 6.94 -9.55 -3.41
C LEU A 136 7.82 -10.69 -3.96
N VAL A 137 7.26 -11.76 -4.51
CA VAL A 137 8.08 -12.98 -4.73
C VAL A 137 7.74 -13.74 -5.99
N LEU A 138 7.43 -13.27 -7.12
CA LEU A 138 7.53 -14.07 -8.36
C LEU A 138 7.20 -13.25 -9.61
N ALA A 139 8.16 -12.50 -10.11
CA ALA A 139 8.17 -12.17 -11.54
C ALA A 139 9.61 -12.11 -12.05
N PRO A 140 9.95 -12.83 -13.12
CA PRO A 140 11.33 -12.94 -13.63
C PRO A 140 11.72 -11.84 -14.64
N GLU A 141 11.19 -10.63 -14.52
CA GLU A 141 11.64 -9.49 -15.33
C GLU A 141 11.83 -8.27 -14.42
N GLU A 142 13.03 -7.69 -14.44
CA GLU A 142 13.32 -6.43 -13.77
C GLU A 142 12.53 -5.30 -14.45
N LYS A 143 11.31 -5.06 -13.98
CA LYS A 143 10.52 -3.91 -14.40
C LYS A 143 10.86 -2.73 -13.49
N GLN A 144 11.87 -1.99 -13.89
CA GLN A 144 12.19 -0.70 -13.31
C GLN A 144 11.73 0.39 -14.28
N PHE A 145 10.99 1.36 -13.76
CA PHE A 145 10.56 2.53 -14.50
C PHE A 145 11.23 3.76 -13.89
N THR A 146 11.72 4.65 -14.73
CA THR A 146 12.34 5.91 -14.30
C THR A 146 11.59 7.09 -14.90
N SER A 147 11.56 8.20 -14.17
CA SER A 147 11.02 9.47 -14.63
C SER A 147 12.09 10.55 -14.53
N ARG A 148 12.03 11.58 -15.39
CA ARG A 148 12.97 12.71 -15.38
C ARG A 148 12.87 13.58 -14.14
N GLU A 149 11.71 13.59 -13.50
CA GLU A 149 11.47 14.47 -12.38
C GLU A 149 11.83 13.77 -11.07
N GLY A 150 12.88 14.27 -10.39
CA GLY A 150 13.28 13.82 -9.08
C GLY A 150 13.74 12.36 -9.04
N ASP A 151 14.54 11.88 -10.00
CA ASP A 151 15.09 10.51 -10.06
C ASP A 151 14.14 9.45 -9.48
N LEU A 152 12.85 9.47 -9.92
CA LEU A 152 11.86 8.50 -9.49
C LEU A 152 12.16 7.13 -10.09
N VAL A 153 12.40 6.16 -9.23
CA VAL A 153 12.55 4.75 -9.58
C VAL A 153 11.38 3.96 -9.01
N VAL A 154 10.70 3.19 -9.87
CA VAL A 154 9.61 2.29 -9.48
C VAL A 154 10.04 0.85 -9.77
N ASP A 155 10.16 0.03 -8.74
CA ASP A 155 10.56 -1.37 -8.83
C ASP A 155 9.35 -2.27 -8.52
N SER A 156 8.80 -2.88 -9.56
CA SER A 156 7.65 -3.78 -9.46
C SER A 156 7.96 -5.03 -8.65
N ASN A 157 9.20 -5.54 -8.71
CA ASN A 157 9.59 -6.76 -8.01
C ASN A 157 9.66 -6.54 -6.50
N ARG A 158 10.23 -5.41 -6.10
CA ARG A 158 10.32 -5.03 -4.68
C ARG A 158 9.06 -4.34 -4.16
N ARG A 159 8.13 -3.99 -5.06
CA ARG A 159 6.94 -3.17 -4.77
C ARG A 159 7.31 -1.91 -3.97
N ALA A 160 8.36 -1.25 -4.42
CA ALA A 160 8.92 -0.09 -3.77
C ALA A 160 9.21 1.01 -4.79
N ALA A 161 9.18 2.24 -4.34
CA ALA A 161 9.55 3.41 -5.13
C ALA A 161 10.56 4.26 -4.36
N TRP A 162 11.47 4.87 -5.08
CA TRP A 162 12.47 5.79 -4.53
C TRP A 162 12.41 7.10 -5.29
N VAL A 163 12.61 8.19 -4.58
CA VAL A 163 12.81 9.53 -5.13
C VAL A 163 14.16 10.01 -4.62
N ASP A 164 15.06 10.38 -5.52
CA ASP A 164 16.43 10.79 -5.20
C ASP A 164 17.18 9.77 -4.31
N GLY A 165 16.94 8.47 -4.54
CA GLY A 165 17.52 7.37 -3.78
C GLY A 165 16.87 7.10 -2.42
N VAL A 166 15.86 7.89 -2.00
CA VAL A 166 15.13 7.72 -0.74
C VAL A 166 13.83 6.94 -0.99
N ILE A 167 13.59 5.91 -0.18
CA ILE A 167 12.38 5.10 -0.29
C ILE A 167 11.13 5.92 0.05
N VAL A 168 10.09 5.78 -0.77
CA VAL A 168 8.79 6.46 -0.56
C VAL A 168 7.82 5.47 0.11
N PRO A 169 7.26 5.78 1.31
CA PRO A 169 6.36 4.88 2.02
C PRO A 169 4.95 4.89 1.39
N LEU A 170 4.80 4.16 0.28
CA LEU A 170 3.52 4.02 -0.42
C LEU A 170 2.66 2.92 0.20
N THR A 171 1.34 3.18 0.27
CA THR A 171 0.38 2.10 0.58
C THR A 171 0.30 1.13 -0.61
N PRO A 172 -0.20 -0.11 -0.41
CA PRO A 172 -0.38 -1.06 -1.51
C PRO A 172 -1.19 -0.50 -2.69
N ARG A 173 -2.19 0.34 -2.43
CA ARG A 173 -3.01 0.97 -3.48
C ARG A 173 -2.28 2.08 -4.22
N GLU A 174 -1.55 2.93 -3.50
CA GLU A 174 -0.74 3.98 -4.11
C GLU A 174 0.36 3.38 -4.97
N PHE A 175 1.03 2.32 -4.47
CA PHE A 175 2.03 1.63 -5.27
C PHE A 175 1.42 1.02 -6.54
N SER A 176 0.27 0.32 -6.43
CA SER A 176 -0.38 -0.28 -7.60
C SER A 176 -0.82 0.75 -8.64
N LEU A 177 -1.24 1.96 -8.21
CA LEU A 177 -1.54 3.06 -9.12
C LEU A 177 -0.28 3.56 -9.84
N LEU A 178 0.79 3.78 -9.08
CA LEU A 178 2.06 4.23 -9.64
C LEU A 178 2.62 3.21 -10.65
N GLU A 179 2.59 1.93 -10.27
CA GLU A 179 3.03 0.82 -11.13
C GLU A 179 2.20 0.73 -12.42
N ALA A 180 0.87 0.79 -12.34
CA ALA A 180 -0.01 0.75 -13.51
C ALA A 180 0.25 1.93 -14.45
N LEU A 181 0.43 3.14 -13.91
CA LEU A 181 0.79 4.33 -14.68
C LEU A 181 2.16 4.18 -15.33
N ALA A 182 3.17 3.78 -14.59
CA ALA A 182 4.52 3.58 -15.10
C ALA A 182 4.56 2.50 -16.21
N ALA A 183 3.87 1.39 -16.01
CA ALA A 183 3.77 0.31 -16.99
C ALA A 183 2.98 0.68 -18.24
N SER A 184 2.21 1.78 -18.22
CA SER A 184 1.40 2.22 -19.37
C SER A 184 2.21 2.79 -20.53
N GLY A 185 3.49 3.10 -20.32
CA GLY A 185 4.35 3.65 -21.36
C GLY A 185 3.90 5.04 -21.82
N GLY A 186 3.59 5.93 -20.88
CA GLY A 186 3.14 7.30 -21.16
C GLY A 186 1.72 7.41 -21.73
N ARG A 187 1.00 6.29 -21.87
CA ARG A 187 -0.41 6.31 -22.32
C ARG A 187 -1.30 6.86 -21.21
N VAL A 188 -2.35 7.57 -21.61
CA VAL A 188 -3.37 8.04 -20.68
C VAL A 188 -4.23 6.85 -20.23
N LEU A 189 -4.33 6.64 -18.93
CA LEU A 189 -5.27 5.69 -18.33
C LEU A 189 -6.46 6.46 -17.77
N SER A 190 -7.67 6.02 -18.11
CA SER A 190 -8.89 6.55 -17.50
C SER A 190 -8.97 6.13 -16.03
N ARG A 191 -9.86 6.77 -15.26
CA ARG A 191 -10.11 6.36 -13.88
C ARG A 191 -10.61 4.93 -13.78
N THR A 192 -11.45 4.52 -14.72
CA THR A 192 -11.95 3.15 -14.82
C THR A 192 -10.81 2.17 -15.14
N ASP A 193 -9.91 2.51 -16.07
CA ASP A 193 -8.74 1.67 -16.38
C ASP A 193 -7.85 1.49 -15.14
N LEU A 194 -7.62 2.56 -14.38
CA LEU A 194 -6.83 2.51 -13.15
C LEU A 194 -7.49 1.65 -12.07
N ILE A 195 -8.82 1.71 -11.91
CA ILE A 195 -9.55 0.83 -11.00
C ILE A 195 -9.33 -0.64 -11.38
N VAL A 196 -9.47 -0.97 -12.65
CA VAL A 196 -9.32 -2.34 -13.15
C VAL A 196 -7.87 -2.81 -13.05
N GLN A 197 -6.91 -2.02 -13.55
CA GLN A 197 -5.51 -2.44 -13.63
C GLN A 197 -4.80 -2.43 -12.28
N ALA A 198 -5.00 -1.37 -11.49
CA ALA A 198 -4.31 -1.23 -10.20
C ALA A 198 -4.99 -2.00 -9.07
N TRP A 199 -6.32 -2.15 -9.11
CA TRP A 199 -7.05 -2.71 -7.97
C TRP A 199 -7.79 -4.00 -8.26
N ASN A 200 -7.85 -4.41 -9.54
CA ASN A 200 -8.52 -5.63 -10.00
C ASN A 200 -9.93 -5.80 -9.41
N SER A 201 -10.67 -4.70 -9.31
CA SER A 201 -12.00 -4.65 -8.71
C SER A 201 -12.96 -3.90 -9.65
N PRO A 202 -13.71 -4.60 -10.48
CA PRO A 202 -14.71 -3.98 -11.37
C PRO A 202 -15.92 -3.44 -10.60
N ASP A 203 -16.15 -3.94 -9.37
CA ASP A 203 -17.38 -3.68 -8.63
C ASP A 203 -17.19 -2.62 -7.53
N GLY A 204 -17.78 -1.44 -7.72
CA GLY A 204 -18.16 -0.53 -6.66
C GLY A 204 -17.11 0.45 -6.12
N LEU A 205 -15.93 0.56 -6.72
CA LEU A 205 -15.02 1.66 -6.40
C LEU A 205 -15.39 2.90 -7.23
N LEU A 206 -15.68 3.99 -6.52
CA LEU A 206 -15.99 5.25 -7.17
C LEU A 206 -14.75 5.81 -7.87
N GLU A 207 -14.90 6.33 -9.09
CA GLU A 207 -13.81 7.00 -9.83
C GLU A 207 -13.11 8.09 -9.00
N ARG A 208 -13.86 8.76 -8.12
CA ARG A 208 -13.34 9.76 -7.17
C ARG A 208 -12.32 9.18 -6.17
N SER A 209 -12.36 7.88 -5.89
CA SER A 209 -11.36 7.26 -5.02
C SER A 209 -9.96 7.22 -5.68
N VAL A 210 -9.92 7.14 -7.02
CA VAL A 210 -8.66 7.26 -7.77
C VAL A 210 -8.05 8.63 -7.54
N ASP A 211 -8.85 9.71 -7.64
CA ASP A 211 -8.36 11.07 -7.47
C ASP A 211 -7.78 11.30 -6.06
N ALA A 212 -8.41 10.73 -5.02
CA ALA A 212 -7.92 10.80 -3.65
C ALA A 212 -6.57 10.10 -3.49
N HIS A 213 -6.42 8.90 -4.04
CA HIS A 213 -5.15 8.16 -3.99
C HIS A 213 -4.06 8.82 -4.85
N ILE A 214 -4.39 9.39 -6.01
CA ILE A 214 -3.43 10.17 -6.82
C ILE A 214 -2.96 11.42 -6.06
N LYS A 215 -3.86 12.13 -5.39
CA LYS A 215 -3.52 13.28 -4.55
C LYS A 215 -2.53 12.89 -3.44
N SER A 216 -2.81 11.79 -2.73
CA SER A 216 -1.94 11.26 -1.68
C SER A 216 -0.59 10.78 -2.24
N LEU A 217 -0.61 10.04 -3.35
CA LEU A 217 0.59 9.58 -4.06
C LEU A 217 1.50 10.75 -4.42
N ARG A 218 0.99 11.79 -5.10
CA ARG A 218 1.75 12.99 -5.46
C ARG A 218 2.37 13.68 -4.26
N ARG A 219 1.64 13.76 -3.14
CA ARG A 219 2.17 14.35 -1.90
C ARG A 219 3.38 13.56 -1.40
N LYS A 220 3.34 12.22 -1.46
CA LYS A 220 4.43 11.34 -1.01
C LYS A 220 5.61 11.33 -1.97
N LEU A 221 5.36 11.48 -3.27
CA LEU A 221 6.42 11.58 -4.28
C LEU A 221 7.22 12.89 -4.19
N GLY A 222 6.69 13.93 -3.52
CA GLY A 222 7.42 15.17 -3.27
C GLY A 222 7.96 15.83 -4.54
N ALA A 223 9.28 15.81 -4.73
CA ALA A 223 9.96 16.38 -5.91
C ALA A 223 9.52 15.69 -7.22
N ALA A 224 9.23 14.40 -7.18
CA ALA A 224 8.79 13.63 -8.35
C ALA A 224 7.26 13.63 -8.55
N ARG A 225 6.51 14.49 -7.89
CA ARG A 225 5.02 14.53 -7.95
C ARG A 225 4.48 14.69 -9.36
N ASP A 226 5.20 15.41 -10.22
CA ASP A 226 4.77 15.74 -11.58
C ASP A 226 5.05 14.59 -12.57
N ALA A 227 5.73 13.52 -12.12
CA ALA A 227 5.81 12.25 -12.85
C ALA A 227 4.41 11.62 -13.07
N VAL A 228 3.43 11.97 -12.26
CA VAL A 228 2.03 11.58 -12.46
C VAL A 228 1.25 12.80 -12.95
N GLU A 229 0.98 12.88 -14.24
CA GLU A 229 0.27 13.97 -14.88
C GLU A 229 -1.25 13.77 -14.92
N THR A 230 -2.01 14.86 -14.80
CA THR A 230 -3.46 14.87 -15.05
C THR A 230 -3.75 15.27 -16.48
N VAL A 231 -4.43 14.42 -17.24
CA VAL A 231 -4.97 14.77 -18.55
C VAL A 231 -6.45 15.10 -18.39
N ARG A 232 -6.77 16.41 -18.44
CA ARG A 232 -8.12 16.93 -18.13
C ARG A 232 -9.18 16.21 -18.98
N GLY A 233 -10.25 15.76 -18.32
CA GLY A 233 -11.37 15.07 -18.95
C GLY A 233 -11.10 13.60 -19.34
N LEU A 234 -9.85 13.12 -19.30
CA LEU A 234 -9.50 11.76 -19.72
C LEU A 234 -9.01 10.91 -18.55
N GLY A 235 -8.05 11.36 -17.73
CA GLY A 235 -7.49 10.56 -16.65
C GLY A 235 -6.09 10.99 -16.26
N TYR A 236 -5.19 10.02 -16.14
CA TYR A 236 -3.81 10.22 -15.67
C TYR A 236 -2.82 9.50 -16.58
N ARG A 237 -1.59 9.99 -16.64
CA ARG A 237 -0.48 9.34 -17.32
C ARG A 237 0.82 9.47 -16.52
N PHE A 238 1.78 8.61 -16.80
CA PHE A 238 3.13 8.72 -16.32
C PHE A 238 3.96 9.56 -17.29
N ALA A 239 4.66 10.57 -16.77
CA ALA A 239 5.61 11.37 -17.55
C ALA A 239 6.90 10.55 -17.76
N GLU A 240 7.04 9.92 -18.92
CA GLU A 240 8.26 9.17 -19.27
C GLU A 240 9.39 10.08 -19.71
N GLU A 241 10.62 9.66 -19.45
CA GLU A 241 11.77 10.11 -20.24
C GLU A 241 11.56 9.69 -21.71
N GLY A 242 11.69 10.64 -22.62
CA GLY A 242 11.62 10.35 -24.05
C GLY A 242 12.51 9.14 -24.39
N ARG A 243 11.95 8.15 -25.10
CA ARG A 243 12.62 6.95 -25.56
C ARG A 243 13.98 7.29 -26.17
N GLY A 244 15.07 6.92 -25.50
CA GLY A 244 16.40 7.04 -26.07
C GLY A 244 17.51 7.11 -25.05
N ALA A 245 17.84 6.01 -24.38
CA ALA A 245 19.18 5.47 -24.17
C ALA A 245 19.13 4.31 -23.19
N PRO A 246 19.82 3.19 -23.42
CA PRO A 246 20.02 2.17 -22.40
C PRO A 246 20.88 2.80 -21.29
N LEU A 247 20.46 2.62 -20.03
CA LEU A 247 21.25 3.01 -18.87
C LEU A 247 22.65 2.40 -18.98
N ASP A 248 23.68 3.27 -19.10
CA ASP A 248 25.08 2.84 -19.01
C ASP A 248 25.33 2.30 -17.60
N ARG A 249 25.52 0.98 -17.50
CA ARG A 249 25.73 0.22 -16.27
C ARG A 249 27.09 0.50 -15.60
N ARG A 250 27.74 1.66 -15.86
CA ARG A 250 29.07 2.02 -15.33
C ARG A 250 29.04 3.30 -14.49
N ARG A 251 28.29 3.30 -13.40
CA ARG A 251 28.68 4.08 -12.23
C ARG A 251 29.03 3.10 -11.11
N GLU A 252 30.28 2.62 -11.18
CA GLU A 252 30.93 1.97 -10.03
C GLU A 252 30.91 2.93 -8.83
N PRO A 253 30.78 2.40 -7.60
CA PRO A 253 30.94 3.22 -6.40
C PRO A 253 32.33 3.81 -6.40
N LEU A 254 32.44 5.11 -6.13
CA LEU A 254 33.69 5.79 -5.87
C LEU A 254 34.44 5.07 -4.74
N GLU A 255 35.48 4.28 -5.09
CA GLU A 255 36.43 3.77 -4.14
C GLU A 255 37.10 4.96 -3.44
N LEU A 256 37.01 4.97 -2.12
CA LEU A 256 37.80 5.81 -1.24
C LEU A 256 39.27 5.53 -1.50
N GLN A 257 39.93 6.40 -2.26
CA GLN A 257 41.37 6.38 -2.38
C GLN A 257 41.98 6.71 -1.01
N SER A 258 42.43 5.67 -0.33
CA SER A 258 43.32 5.77 0.82
C SER A 258 44.64 6.40 0.38
N GLY A 259 44.87 7.62 0.84
CA GLY A 259 46.12 8.35 0.60
C GLY A 259 47.33 7.60 1.18
N SER A 260 48.24 7.21 0.31
CA SER A 260 49.58 6.80 0.69
C SER A 260 50.48 8.03 0.73
N THR A 261 50.91 8.37 1.92
CA THR A 261 51.99 9.35 2.18
C THR A 261 53.33 8.81 1.66
N PRO A 262 54.10 9.53 0.85
CA PRO A 262 55.48 9.14 0.55
C PRO A 262 56.41 9.57 1.68
N LEU A 263 57.12 8.62 2.25
CA LEU A 263 58.30 8.84 3.09
C LEU A 263 59.43 9.46 2.25
N MET A 264 59.89 10.63 2.69
CA MET A 264 61.13 11.22 2.21
C MET A 264 62.33 10.41 2.69
N ARG A 265 63.25 10.28 1.77
CA ARG A 265 64.66 10.31 2.01
C ARG A 265 65.27 11.48 1.26
#